data_1585f3a9b03fef200db5f5afa4aa6601
#
_entry.id   1585f3a9b03fef200db5f5afa4aa6601
#
_cell.length_a   1.000
_cell.length_b   1.000
_cell.length_c   1.000
_cell.angle_alpha   90.00
_cell.angle_beta   90.00
_cell.angle_gamma   90.00
#
_symmetry.space_group_name_H-M   'P 1'
#
loop_
_entity.id
_entity.type
_entity.pdbx_description
1 polymer ?
#
loop_
_entity_poly.entity_id
_entity_poly.type
_entity_poly.pdbx_seq_one_letter_code
_entity_poly.pdbx_strand_id
1 'polypeptide(L)'
;MGLMLYCIFNQAQAEVLVILPESGPMARAGLSVKQGFMSAYQASDQKTPIKFVNSDKKQIAQLLKINVNKKTQMVIGPLARNEVEGLIKSKPKVRVLALNEVTDQADNVWQFSLSKKDDAYALNQILQKDKIKQLYVFRQPGAEVDSELFLMSLVSQMDYPLTFVEEVPKKLNKKSSLLLLGNNQWINSLTKLPNKNVYVLANAIEQQQPIPKGVKFCDAPALYDLAWPDVIRAYQQNPVSMPYQRLLAFGGDAWHIAQQYLDEPNLKSIEFQGRTGLIQISNNHIQRIPHCFESTQKGIKTL
;
A
#
# COMPACT_ATOMS: atom_id res chain seq x y z
N MET A 1 14.56 61.32 16.59
CA MET A 1 13.40 60.53 16.04
C MET A 1 13.94 59.47 15.11
N GLY A 2 14.22 58.29 15.65
CA GLY A 2 14.83 57.18 14.87
C GLY A 2 13.77 56.31 14.29
N LEU A 3 13.69 56.20 12.97
CA LEU A 3 12.82 55.27 12.26
C LEU A 3 13.42 53.85 12.36
N MET A 4 12.79 52.98 13.18
CA MET A 4 13.10 51.55 13.14
C MET A 4 12.45 50.95 11.88
N LEU A 5 13.31 50.59 10.91
CA LEU A 5 12.88 49.78 9.75
C LEU A 5 12.65 48.35 10.20
N TYR A 6 11.38 47.94 10.36
CA TYR A 6 11.01 46.54 10.53
C TYR A 6 11.19 45.82 9.18
N CYS A 7 12.32 45.13 8.99
CA CYS A 7 12.47 44.15 7.93
C CYS A 7 11.53 42.97 8.23
N ILE A 8 10.37 42.95 7.61
CA ILE A 8 9.53 41.76 7.56
C ILE A 8 10.26 40.76 6.67
N PHE A 9 11.03 39.86 7.29
CA PHE A 9 11.50 38.65 6.62
C PHE A 9 10.27 37.80 6.29
N ASN A 10 9.77 37.90 5.05
CA ASN A 10 8.90 36.89 4.47
C ASN A 10 9.71 35.58 4.46
N GLN A 11 9.63 34.81 5.52
CA GLN A 11 10.13 33.43 5.51
C GLN A 11 9.34 32.73 4.41
N ALA A 12 10.05 32.34 3.36
CA ALA A 12 9.49 31.58 2.26
C ALA A 12 9.01 30.24 2.83
N GLN A 13 7.72 30.16 3.14
CA GLN A 13 7.12 28.99 3.76
C GLN A 13 7.35 27.79 2.85
N ALA A 14 8.00 26.76 3.41
CA ALA A 14 8.25 25.48 2.74
C ALA A 14 6.94 24.80 2.35
N GLU A 15 6.90 24.11 1.23
CA GLU A 15 5.69 23.44 0.73
C GLU A 15 5.98 21.98 0.33
N VAL A 16 4.96 21.14 0.41
CA VAL A 16 4.94 19.79 -0.14
C VAL A 16 4.06 19.79 -1.39
N LEU A 17 4.62 19.30 -2.50
CA LEU A 17 3.90 19.13 -3.77
C LEU A 17 3.38 17.70 -3.86
N VAL A 18 2.05 17.53 -3.98
CA VAL A 18 1.42 16.22 -4.14
C VAL A 18 0.86 16.09 -5.56
N ILE A 19 1.36 15.11 -6.30
CA ILE A 19 1.00 14.86 -7.70
C ILE A 19 0.22 13.55 -7.78
N LEU A 20 -1.09 13.64 -8.00
CA LEU A 20 -2.01 12.51 -8.04
C LEU A 20 -2.98 12.63 -9.22
N PRO A 21 -3.46 11.52 -9.80
CA PRO A 21 -4.50 11.56 -10.82
C PRO A 21 -5.85 11.96 -10.19
N GLU A 22 -6.38 13.12 -10.57
CA GLU A 22 -7.70 13.62 -10.15
C GLU A 22 -8.74 13.55 -11.28
N SER A 23 -8.34 13.11 -12.46
CA SER A 23 -9.19 12.83 -13.62
C SER A 23 -8.68 11.58 -14.35
N GLY A 24 -9.40 11.14 -15.42
CA GLY A 24 -9.04 9.97 -16.18
C GLY A 24 -9.28 8.63 -15.46
N PRO A 25 -8.74 7.53 -16.01
CA PRO A 25 -9.02 6.17 -15.52
C PRO A 25 -8.59 5.91 -14.07
N MET A 26 -7.57 6.61 -13.59
CA MET A 26 -7.06 6.45 -12.23
C MET A 26 -7.61 7.48 -11.23
N ALA A 27 -8.56 8.34 -11.62
CA ALA A 27 -9.09 9.40 -10.77
C ALA A 27 -9.60 8.89 -9.42
N ARG A 28 -10.35 7.79 -9.42
CA ARG A 28 -10.90 7.20 -8.19
C ARG A 28 -9.81 6.70 -7.24
N ALA A 29 -8.74 6.11 -7.79
CA ALA A 29 -7.57 5.70 -7.01
C ALA A 29 -6.84 6.91 -6.42
N GLY A 30 -6.55 7.92 -7.25
CA GLY A 30 -5.90 9.16 -6.82
C GLY A 30 -6.68 9.91 -5.74
N LEU A 31 -8.00 10.01 -5.90
CA LEU A 31 -8.87 10.64 -4.90
C LEU A 31 -8.90 9.89 -3.57
N SER A 32 -8.89 8.54 -3.59
CA SER A 32 -8.80 7.74 -2.37
C SER A 32 -7.47 7.93 -1.64
N VAL A 33 -6.35 7.93 -2.37
CA VAL A 33 -5.02 8.25 -1.80
C VAL A 33 -5.01 9.67 -1.23
N LYS A 34 -5.51 10.67 -1.97
CA LYS A 34 -5.61 12.06 -1.52
C LYS A 34 -6.41 12.20 -0.24
N GLN A 35 -7.55 11.52 -0.15
CA GLN A 35 -8.43 11.55 1.02
C GLN A 35 -7.74 10.98 2.26
N GLY A 36 -7.11 9.81 2.15
CA GLY A 36 -6.34 9.22 3.25
C GLY A 36 -5.15 10.07 3.67
N PHE A 37 -4.41 10.60 2.70
CA PHE A 37 -3.31 11.54 2.91
C PHE A 37 -3.77 12.79 3.69
N MET A 38 -4.84 13.44 3.24
CA MET A 38 -5.36 14.64 3.88
C MET A 38 -5.91 14.38 5.27
N SER A 39 -6.56 13.22 5.49
CA SER A 39 -7.06 12.86 6.82
C SER A 39 -5.91 12.66 7.82
N ALA A 40 -4.81 12.01 7.39
CA ALA A 40 -3.62 11.86 8.23
C ALA A 40 -2.89 13.18 8.46
N TYR A 41 -2.77 14.02 7.41
CA TYR A 41 -2.21 15.37 7.53
C TYR A 41 -2.98 16.22 8.54
N GLN A 42 -4.31 16.25 8.47
CA GLN A 42 -5.16 17.01 9.39
C GLN A 42 -5.10 16.47 10.83
N ALA A 43 -4.82 15.20 11.01
CA ALA A 43 -4.62 14.58 12.32
C ALA A 43 -3.21 14.81 12.90
N SER A 44 -2.28 15.30 12.11
CA SER A 44 -0.91 15.60 12.52
C SER A 44 -0.76 17.07 12.97
N ASP A 45 0.29 17.38 13.71
CA ASP A 45 0.63 18.73 14.14
C ASP A 45 1.36 19.56 13.05
N GLN A 46 1.59 18.97 11.89
CA GLN A 46 2.30 19.62 10.78
C GLN A 46 1.50 20.78 10.18
N LYS A 47 2.22 21.86 9.90
CA LYS A 47 1.67 23.09 9.30
C LYS A 47 2.23 23.37 7.90
N THR A 48 3.07 22.47 7.37
CA THR A 48 3.66 22.62 6.04
C THR A 48 2.56 22.68 4.97
N PRO A 49 2.46 23.74 4.16
CA PRO A 49 1.45 23.83 3.11
C PRO A 49 1.54 22.70 2.10
N ILE A 50 0.39 22.16 1.73
CA ILE A 50 0.27 21.12 0.72
C ILE A 50 -0.32 21.71 -0.56
N LYS A 51 0.37 21.49 -1.69
CA LYS A 51 -0.12 21.86 -3.02
C LYS A 51 -0.44 20.59 -3.81
N PHE A 52 -1.68 20.42 -4.25
CA PHE A 52 -2.10 19.31 -5.10
C PHE A 52 -2.05 19.68 -6.58
N VAL A 53 -1.61 18.73 -7.40
CA VAL A 53 -1.53 18.86 -8.86
C VAL A 53 -2.05 17.56 -9.50
N ASN A 54 -2.95 17.70 -10.48
CA ASN A 54 -3.50 16.58 -11.22
C ASN A 54 -2.48 16.02 -12.22
N SER A 55 -2.07 14.75 -12.07
CA SER A 55 -1.11 14.11 -12.95
C SER A 55 -1.66 13.78 -14.34
N ASP A 56 -2.98 13.61 -14.48
CA ASP A 56 -3.64 13.27 -15.75
C ASP A 56 -3.57 14.39 -16.81
N LYS A 57 -3.18 15.61 -16.43
CA LYS A 57 -3.21 16.78 -17.33
C LYS A 57 -1.98 16.96 -18.21
N LYS A 58 -0.82 16.48 -17.75
CA LYS A 58 0.48 16.70 -18.43
C LYS A 58 1.46 15.58 -18.05
N GLN A 59 2.49 15.40 -18.89
CA GLN A 59 3.59 14.49 -18.56
C GLN A 59 4.29 14.92 -17.27
N ILE A 60 4.72 13.95 -16.46
CA ILE A 60 5.28 14.17 -15.13
C ILE A 60 6.49 15.12 -15.14
N ALA A 61 7.38 15.04 -16.13
CA ALA A 61 8.52 15.93 -16.28
C ALA A 61 8.11 17.40 -16.46
N GLN A 62 7.00 17.66 -17.19
CA GLN A 62 6.45 19.00 -17.35
C GLN A 62 5.81 19.51 -16.06
N LEU A 63 5.10 18.62 -15.32
CA LEU A 63 4.50 18.97 -14.04
C LEU A 63 5.58 19.35 -13.02
N LEU A 64 6.67 18.61 -12.94
CA LEU A 64 7.81 18.95 -12.08
C LEU A 64 8.41 20.32 -12.47
N LYS A 65 8.68 20.55 -13.77
CA LYS A 65 9.24 21.80 -14.25
C LYS A 65 8.39 23.03 -13.90
N ILE A 66 7.07 22.89 -13.94
CA ILE A 66 6.12 24.00 -13.70
C ILE A 66 5.91 24.24 -12.20
N ASN A 67 5.87 23.16 -11.40
CA ASN A 67 5.37 23.24 -10.03
C ASN A 67 6.47 23.15 -8.96
N VAL A 68 7.63 22.56 -9.25
CA VAL A 68 8.76 22.52 -8.32
C VAL A 68 9.49 23.85 -8.33
N ASN A 69 9.66 24.44 -7.16
CA ASN A 69 10.37 25.71 -6.97
C ASN A 69 11.25 25.65 -5.71
N LYS A 70 11.92 26.76 -5.36
CA LYS A 70 12.86 26.82 -4.22
C LYS A 70 12.19 26.55 -2.85
N LYS A 71 10.85 26.63 -2.75
CA LYS A 71 10.09 26.35 -1.53
C LYS A 71 9.72 24.88 -1.41
N THR A 72 9.72 24.12 -2.52
CA THR A 72 9.32 22.72 -2.56
C THR A 72 10.36 21.86 -1.84
N GLN A 73 10.00 21.33 -0.68
CA GLN A 73 10.85 20.44 0.13
C GLN A 73 10.78 19.00 -0.33
N MET A 74 9.58 18.56 -0.74
CA MET A 74 9.31 17.19 -1.15
C MET A 74 8.20 17.13 -2.18
N VAL A 75 8.29 16.15 -3.07
CA VAL A 75 7.22 15.76 -4.00
C VAL A 75 6.68 14.40 -3.54
N ILE A 76 5.35 14.25 -3.49
CA ILE A 76 4.66 12.99 -3.18
C ILE A 76 3.84 12.59 -4.40
N GLY A 77 3.98 11.35 -4.82
CA GLY A 77 3.50 10.88 -6.13
C GLY A 77 4.63 10.90 -7.18
N PRO A 78 4.32 10.56 -8.42
CA PRO A 78 3.00 10.16 -8.94
C PRO A 78 2.57 8.76 -8.47
N LEU A 79 1.31 8.41 -8.82
CA LEU A 79 0.70 7.11 -8.47
C LEU A 79 0.82 6.09 -9.61
N ALA A 80 0.76 6.51 -10.86
CA ALA A 80 0.81 5.60 -12.00
C ALA A 80 2.25 5.13 -12.28
N ARG A 81 2.42 3.84 -12.56
CA ARG A 81 3.73 3.22 -12.78
C ARG A 81 4.54 3.90 -13.89
N ASN A 82 3.92 4.14 -15.05
CA ASN A 82 4.55 4.83 -16.18
C ASN A 82 4.97 6.27 -15.85
N GLU A 83 4.23 6.94 -14.96
CA GLU A 83 4.60 8.28 -14.48
C GLU A 83 5.80 8.22 -13.53
N VAL A 84 5.91 7.18 -12.66
CA VAL A 84 7.10 6.96 -11.81
C VAL A 84 8.34 6.70 -12.68
N GLU A 85 8.24 5.87 -13.71
CA GLU A 85 9.32 5.66 -14.68
C GLU A 85 9.75 6.96 -15.38
N GLY A 86 8.78 7.76 -15.82
CA GLY A 86 9.02 9.08 -16.41
C GLY A 86 9.66 10.07 -15.43
N LEU A 87 9.25 10.04 -14.15
CA LEU A 87 9.81 10.85 -13.09
C LEU A 87 11.29 10.51 -12.87
N ILE A 88 11.64 9.24 -12.72
CA ILE A 88 13.03 8.79 -12.52
C ILE A 88 13.90 9.18 -13.71
N LYS A 89 13.41 8.97 -14.95
CA LYS A 89 14.10 9.38 -16.18
C LYS A 89 14.33 10.90 -16.25
N SER A 90 13.45 11.70 -15.64
CA SER A 90 13.61 13.17 -15.60
C SER A 90 14.69 13.66 -14.63
N LYS A 91 15.26 12.77 -13.81
CA LYS A 91 16.31 13.05 -12.80
C LYS A 91 15.93 14.24 -11.91
N PRO A 92 14.86 14.16 -11.12
CA PRO A 92 14.41 15.26 -10.27
C PRO A 92 15.51 15.62 -9.27
N LYS A 93 15.68 16.93 -8.99
CA LYS A 93 16.64 17.40 -7.97
C LYS A 93 16.03 17.53 -6.57
N VAL A 94 14.71 17.50 -6.48
CA VAL A 94 13.93 17.50 -5.23
C VAL A 94 13.76 16.07 -4.73
N ARG A 95 13.57 15.90 -3.45
CA ARG A 95 13.18 14.60 -2.85
C ARG A 95 11.80 14.19 -3.32
N VAL A 96 11.64 12.92 -3.63
CA VAL A 96 10.36 12.37 -4.12
C VAL A 96 10.00 11.11 -3.34
N LEU A 97 8.77 11.04 -2.85
CA LEU A 97 8.11 9.81 -2.44
C LEU A 97 7.16 9.37 -3.57
N ALA A 98 7.65 8.54 -4.48
CA ALA A 98 6.83 7.96 -5.53
C ALA A 98 5.85 6.94 -4.94
N LEU A 99 4.59 6.96 -5.38
CA LEU A 99 3.52 6.13 -4.83
C LEU A 99 3.27 4.87 -5.68
N ASN A 100 4.32 4.38 -6.29
CA ASN A 100 4.38 3.07 -6.96
C ASN A 100 5.83 2.62 -7.04
N GLU A 101 6.03 1.34 -7.38
CA GLU A 101 7.34 0.71 -7.50
C GLU A 101 7.63 0.35 -8.96
N VAL A 102 8.85 0.68 -9.39
CA VAL A 102 9.39 0.33 -10.72
C VAL A 102 10.82 -0.19 -10.54
N THR A 103 11.38 -0.80 -11.59
CA THR A 103 12.74 -1.37 -11.55
C THR A 103 13.82 -0.31 -11.44
N ASP A 104 13.63 0.83 -12.14
CA ASP A 104 14.59 1.92 -12.15
C ASP A 104 14.64 2.60 -10.75
N GLN A 105 15.84 3.04 -10.35
CA GLN A 105 16.08 3.68 -9.07
C GLN A 105 16.76 5.06 -9.27
N ALA A 106 16.58 5.95 -8.30
CA ALA A 106 17.29 7.20 -8.19
C ALA A 106 17.52 7.55 -6.72
N ASP A 107 18.65 8.16 -6.39
CA ASP A 107 19.11 8.40 -5.00
C ASP A 107 18.14 9.25 -4.17
N ASN A 108 17.41 10.16 -4.79
CA ASN A 108 16.47 11.06 -4.15
C ASN A 108 15.00 10.68 -4.39
N VAL A 109 14.73 9.44 -4.83
CA VAL A 109 13.39 8.91 -5.07
C VAL A 109 13.19 7.66 -4.22
N TRP A 110 12.32 7.75 -3.23
CA TRP A 110 11.80 6.62 -2.47
C TRP A 110 10.56 6.09 -3.16
N GLN A 111 10.46 4.78 -3.27
CA GLN A 111 9.32 4.13 -3.90
C GLN A 111 8.51 3.40 -2.81
N PHE A 112 7.26 3.80 -2.63
CA PHE A 112 6.31 3.20 -1.70
C PHE A 112 5.11 2.69 -2.46
N SER A 113 4.74 1.42 -2.25
CA SER A 113 3.67 0.78 -3.02
C SER A 113 2.91 -0.28 -2.22
N LEU A 114 1.73 -0.67 -2.71
CA LEU A 114 1.02 -1.88 -2.29
C LEU A 114 1.48 -3.04 -3.16
N SER A 115 2.76 -3.41 -3.07
CA SER A 115 3.40 -4.35 -3.96
C SER A 115 2.96 -5.80 -3.72
N LYS A 116 2.88 -6.59 -4.80
CA LYS A 116 2.63 -8.03 -4.71
C LYS A 116 3.78 -8.78 -4.06
N LYS A 117 4.99 -8.24 -4.11
CA LYS A 117 6.18 -8.76 -3.44
C LYS A 117 6.02 -8.71 -1.92
N ASP A 118 5.55 -7.59 -1.38
CA ASP A 118 5.29 -7.42 0.05
C ASP A 118 4.13 -8.30 0.53
N ASP A 119 3.06 -8.41 -0.28
CA ASP A 119 1.94 -9.31 0.01
C ASP A 119 2.42 -10.77 0.06
N ALA A 120 3.27 -11.18 -0.88
CA ALA A 120 3.88 -12.52 -0.92
C ALA A 120 4.81 -12.76 0.28
N TYR A 121 5.60 -11.75 0.66
CA TYR A 121 6.46 -11.83 1.83
C TYR A 121 5.64 -12.08 3.11
N ALA A 122 4.59 -11.31 3.34
CA ALA A 122 3.73 -11.49 4.51
C ALA A 122 3.05 -12.87 4.53
N LEU A 123 2.55 -13.34 3.37
CA LEU A 123 1.98 -14.69 3.29
C LEU A 123 3.04 -15.76 3.59
N ASN A 124 4.26 -15.63 3.04
CA ASN A 124 5.33 -16.59 3.32
C ASN A 124 5.66 -16.66 4.82
N GLN A 125 5.65 -15.52 5.52
CA GLN A 125 5.89 -15.48 6.97
C GLN A 125 4.86 -16.33 7.75
N ILE A 126 3.56 -16.24 7.43
CA ILE A 126 2.56 -17.08 8.11
C ILE A 126 2.61 -18.54 7.68
N LEU A 127 2.96 -18.85 6.42
CA LEU A 127 3.21 -20.22 5.98
C LEU A 127 4.36 -20.86 6.77
N GLN A 128 5.45 -20.11 7.00
CA GLN A 128 6.58 -20.56 7.83
C GLN A 128 6.18 -20.74 9.30
N LYS A 129 5.44 -19.78 9.87
CA LYS A 129 4.88 -19.86 11.26
C LYS A 129 3.99 -21.10 11.43
N ASP A 130 3.19 -21.42 10.41
CA ASP A 130 2.31 -22.60 10.36
C ASP A 130 3.07 -23.91 9.99
N LYS A 131 4.40 -23.81 9.78
CA LYS A 131 5.31 -24.95 9.46
C LYS A 131 4.89 -25.70 8.19
N ILE A 132 4.41 -24.97 7.18
CA ILE A 132 4.02 -25.54 5.89
C ILE A 132 5.26 -26.00 5.12
N LYS A 133 5.13 -27.12 4.42
CA LYS A 133 6.18 -27.74 3.59
C LYS A 133 5.68 -28.16 2.21
N GLN A 134 4.39 -27.94 1.94
CA GLN A 134 3.75 -28.19 0.64
C GLN A 134 2.63 -27.18 0.45
N LEU A 135 2.64 -26.42 -0.64
CA LEU A 135 1.60 -25.48 -1.02
C LEU A 135 0.84 -25.98 -2.25
N TYR A 136 -0.45 -26.28 -2.09
CA TYR A 136 -1.37 -26.48 -3.19
C TYR A 136 -1.98 -25.14 -3.58
N VAL A 137 -2.07 -24.88 -4.87
CA VAL A 137 -2.69 -23.67 -5.42
C VAL A 137 -3.89 -24.06 -6.26
N PHE A 138 -5.07 -23.58 -5.86
CA PHE A 138 -6.28 -23.68 -6.64
C PHE A 138 -6.71 -22.31 -7.10
N ARG A 139 -6.76 -22.11 -8.41
CA ARG A 139 -6.97 -20.80 -9.03
C ARG A 139 -8.29 -20.76 -9.78
N GLN A 140 -9.04 -19.68 -9.59
CA GLN A 140 -10.22 -19.38 -10.36
C GLN A 140 -9.85 -19.22 -11.83
N PRO A 141 -10.59 -19.85 -12.77
CA PRO A 141 -10.39 -19.62 -14.20
C PRO A 141 -10.48 -18.12 -14.53
N GLY A 142 -9.51 -17.61 -15.26
CA GLY A 142 -9.40 -16.18 -15.62
C GLY A 142 -8.66 -15.31 -14.61
N ALA A 143 -8.20 -15.85 -13.46
CA ALA A 143 -7.40 -15.12 -12.46
C ALA A 143 -5.86 -15.25 -12.70
N GLU A 144 -5.46 -15.76 -13.85
CA GLU A 144 -4.06 -16.04 -14.18
C GLU A 144 -3.22 -14.75 -14.13
N VAL A 145 -3.61 -13.76 -14.90
CA VAL A 145 -2.87 -12.49 -15.03
C VAL A 145 -2.77 -11.76 -13.69
N ASP A 146 -3.86 -11.72 -12.92
CA ASP A 146 -3.93 -10.98 -11.65
C ASP A 146 -3.09 -11.63 -10.53
N SER A 147 -2.86 -12.94 -10.61
CA SER A 147 -2.15 -13.72 -9.59
C SER A 147 -0.68 -14.00 -9.91
N GLU A 148 -0.25 -13.82 -11.16
CA GLU A 148 1.08 -14.26 -11.62
C GLU A 148 2.23 -13.57 -10.88
N LEU A 149 2.22 -12.24 -10.81
CA LEU A 149 3.28 -11.48 -10.11
C LEU A 149 3.37 -11.85 -8.62
N PHE A 150 2.22 -12.10 -7.99
CA PHE A 150 2.18 -12.57 -6.60
C PHE A 150 2.82 -13.96 -6.48
N LEU A 151 2.42 -14.91 -7.34
CA LEU A 151 2.94 -16.27 -7.32
C LEU A 151 4.44 -16.32 -7.59
N MET A 152 4.93 -15.59 -8.59
CA MET A 152 6.36 -15.48 -8.87
C MET A 152 7.12 -14.95 -7.64
N SER A 153 6.61 -13.92 -7.01
CA SER A 153 7.19 -13.34 -5.79
C SER A 153 7.15 -14.32 -4.61
N LEU A 154 6.08 -15.10 -4.47
CA LEU A 154 5.94 -16.08 -3.40
C LEU A 154 6.93 -17.24 -3.61
N VAL A 155 6.98 -17.81 -4.82
CA VAL A 155 7.88 -18.93 -5.16
C VAL A 155 9.36 -18.56 -4.96
N SER A 156 9.74 -17.32 -5.31
CA SER A 156 11.12 -16.86 -5.11
C SER A 156 11.56 -16.79 -3.64
N GLN A 157 10.61 -16.87 -2.70
CA GLN A 157 10.84 -16.78 -1.25
C GLN A 157 10.64 -18.11 -0.52
N MET A 158 10.18 -19.15 -1.22
CA MET A 158 9.88 -20.46 -0.65
C MET A 158 11.02 -21.45 -0.90
N ASP A 159 11.22 -22.37 0.05
CA ASP A 159 12.18 -23.49 -0.02
C ASP A 159 11.51 -24.87 -0.22
N TYR A 160 10.20 -24.89 -0.55
CA TYR A 160 9.40 -26.09 -0.73
C TYR A 160 8.46 -25.98 -1.93
N PRO A 161 7.96 -27.14 -2.45
CA PRO A 161 7.21 -27.14 -3.71
C PRO A 161 5.85 -26.48 -3.63
N LEU A 162 5.48 -25.82 -4.72
CA LEU A 162 4.15 -25.36 -5.04
C LEU A 162 3.56 -26.26 -6.13
N THR A 163 2.31 -26.69 -5.96
CA THR A 163 1.62 -27.56 -6.92
C THR A 163 0.26 -26.99 -7.25
N PHE A 164 -0.01 -26.73 -8.52
CA PHE A 164 -1.35 -26.39 -8.97
C PHE A 164 -2.25 -27.62 -8.93
N VAL A 165 -3.50 -27.42 -8.50
CA VAL A 165 -4.53 -28.46 -8.44
C VAL A 165 -5.78 -28.01 -9.21
N GLU A 166 -6.50 -28.97 -9.80
CA GLU A 166 -7.73 -28.72 -10.57
C GLU A 166 -8.99 -28.77 -9.70
N GLU A 167 -8.87 -29.28 -8.47
CA GLU A 167 -9.97 -29.34 -7.49
C GLU A 167 -9.45 -29.12 -6.07
N VAL A 168 -10.35 -28.72 -5.17
CA VAL A 168 -10.03 -28.56 -3.76
C VAL A 168 -9.65 -29.90 -3.14
N PRO A 169 -8.46 -30.05 -2.54
CA PRO A 169 -8.05 -31.28 -1.87
C PRO A 169 -9.00 -31.64 -0.73
N LYS A 170 -9.52 -32.86 -0.72
CA LYS A 170 -10.47 -33.35 0.32
C LYS A 170 -9.86 -33.31 1.72
N LYS A 171 -8.54 -33.50 1.85
CA LYS A 171 -7.81 -33.45 3.11
C LYS A 171 -6.42 -32.87 2.87
N LEU A 172 -5.96 -32.05 3.82
CA LEU A 172 -4.58 -31.58 3.91
C LEU A 172 -3.89 -32.26 5.09
N ASN A 173 -2.66 -32.68 4.92
CA ASN A 173 -1.84 -33.07 6.07
C ASN A 173 -1.43 -31.84 6.89
N LYS A 174 -0.83 -32.05 8.07
CA LYS A 174 -0.47 -30.96 8.99
C LYS A 174 0.54 -29.96 8.42
N LYS A 175 1.33 -30.37 7.40
CA LYS A 175 2.39 -29.55 6.77
C LYS A 175 2.01 -29.10 5.36
N SER A 176 0.79 -29.38 4.92
CA SER A 176 0.27 -28.95 3.62
C SER A 176 -0.75 -27.83 3.80
N SER A 177 -0.83 -26.99 2.79
CA SER A 177 -1.75 -25.84 2.74
C SER A 177 -2.39 -25.71 1.36
N LEU A 178 -3.50 -24.98 1.33
CA LEU A 178 -4.22 -24.61 0.11
C LEU A 178 -4.25 -23.09 -0.01
N LEU A 179 -3.74 -22.56 -1.09
CA LEU A 179 -3.88 -21.17 -1.49
C LEU A 179 -4.96 -21.07 -2.56
N LEU A 180 -6.00 -20.30 -2.28
CA LEU A 180 -7.09 -20.01 -3.20
C LEU A 180 -6.84 -18.65 -3.86
N LEU A 181 -6.75 -18.63 -5.19
CA LEU A 181 -6.55 -17.44 -5.98
C LEU A 181 -7.80 -17.14 -6.80
N GLY A 182 -8.63 -16.26 -6.28
CA GLY A 182 -9.90 -15.87 -6.90
C GLY A 182 -10.61 -14.79 -6.10
N ASN A 183 -11.77 -14.37 -6.57
CA ASN A 183 -12.59 -13.37 -5.89
C ASN A 183 -13.45 -13.99 -4.77
N ASN A 184 -14.08 -13.14 -3.96
CA ASN A 184 -14.91 -13.56 -2.83
C ASN A 184 -16.05 -14.49 -3.24
N GLN A 185 -16.78 -14.17 -4.30
CA GLN A 185 -17.91 -14.95 -4.78
C GLN A 185 -17.51 -16.38 -5.18
N TRP A 186 -16.38 -16.51 -5.91
CA TRP A 186 -15.86 -17.81 -6.30
C TRP A 186 -15.43 -18.62 -5.07
N ILE A 187 -14.71 -18.03 -4.12
CA ILE A 187 -14.28 -18.72 -2.89
C ILE A 187 -15.50 -19.25 -2.11
N ASN A 188 -16.54 -18.43 -1.99
CA ASN A 188 -17.78 -18.85 -1.30
C ASN A 188 -18.61 -19.90 -2.07
N SER A 189 -18.38 -20.05 -3.37
CA SER A 189 -19.02 -21.13 -4.15
C SER A 189 -18.35 -22.49 -3.97
N LEU A 190 -17.12 -22.52 -3.41
CA LEU A 190 -16.38 -23.75 -3.17
C LEU A 190 -17.00 -24.53 -2.00
N THR A 191 -17.44 -25.75 -2.29
CA THR A 191 -17.97 -26.64 -1.27
C THR A 191 -16.85 -27.41 -0.58
N LYS A 192 -16.92 -27.58 0.74
CA LYS A 192 -16.03 -28.44 1.53
C LYS A 192 -14.54 -28.04 1.51
N LEU A 193 -14.27 -26.78 1.85
CA LEU A 193 -12.89 -26.37 2.10
C LEU A 193 -12.28 -27.16 3.26
N PRO A 194 -10.94 -27.42 3.22
CA PRO A 194 -10.22 -27.97 4.36
C PRO A 194 -10.39 -27.10 5.61
N ASN A 195 -10.48 -27.72 6.78
CA ASN A 195 -10.73 -27.00 8.05
C ASN A 195 -9.56 -26.14 8.54
N LYS A 196 -8.36 -26.31 7.96
CA LYS A 196 -7.12 -25.64 8.39
C LYS A 196 -6.21 -25.38 7.18
N ASN A 197 -5.29 -24.44 7.35
CA ASN A 197 -4.25 -24.13 6.39
C ASN A 197 -4.78 -23.72 5.01
N VAL A 198 -5.90 -22.97 4.98
CA VAL A 198 -6.44 -22.36 3.77
C VAL A 198 -6.12 -20.88 3.78
N TYR A 199 -5.56 -20.41 2.69
CA TYR A 199 -5.10 -19.03 2.52
C TYR A 199 -5.73 -18.40 1.29
N VAL A 200 -5.98 -17.09 1.35
CA VAL A 200 -6.47 -16.28 0.24
C VAL A 200 -5.70 -14.98 0.17
N LEU A 201 -5.81 -14.27 -0.94
CA LEU A 201 -5.27 -12.91 -1.06
C LEU A 201 -6.26 -11.86 -0.55
N ALA A 202 -5.75 -10.68 -0.22
CA ALA A 202 -6.55 -9.54 0.21
C ALA A 202 -7.68 -9.18 -0.76
N ASN A 203 -7.48 -9.33 -2.08
CA ASN A 203 -8.50 -9.03 -3.09
C ASN A 203 -9.73 -9.94 -3.02
N ALA A 204 -9.62 -11.09 -2.34
CA ALA A 204 -10.75 -11.98 -2.06
C ALA A 204 -11.61 -11.51 -0.87
N ILE A 205 -11.14 -10.52 -0.11
CA ILE A 205 -11.85 -9.99 1.06
C ILE A 205 -12.65 -8.77 0.65
N GLU A 206 -13.97 -8.88 0.78
CA GLU A 206 -14.92 -7.83 0.45
C GLU A 206 -15.74 -7.43 1.68
N GLN A 207 -16.11 -6.15 1.75
CA GLN A 207 -16.93 -5.64 2.85
C GLN A 207 -18.31 -6.27 2.84
N GLN A 208 -18.78 -6.67 4.04
CA GLN A 208 -20.09 -7.29 4.24
C GLN A 208 -20.31 -8.63 3.49
N GLN A 209 -19.25 -9.20 2.94
CA GLN A 209 -19.31 -10.52 2.34
C GLN A 209 -18.73 -11.58 3.29
N PRO A 210 -19.28 -12.79 3.32
CA PRO A 210 -18.77 -13.85 4.18
C PRO A 210 -17.36 -14.27 3.75
N ILE A 211 -16.59 -14.66 4.75
CA ILE A 211 -15.27 -15.30 4.55
C ILE A 211 -15.38 -16.67 5.23
N PRO A 212 -15.07 -17.79 4.55
CA PRO A 212 -15.13 -19.10 5.16
C PRO A 212 -14.28 -19.18 6.43
N LYS A 213 -14.80 -19.83 7.46
CA LYS A 213 -14.11 -19.99 8.75
C LYS A 213 -12.76 -20.69 8.59
N GLY A 214 -11.74 -20.22 9.29
CA GLY A 214 -10.38 -20.77 9.27
C GLY A 214 -9.54 -20.34 8.08
N VAL A 215 -10.10 -19.52 7.18
CA VAL A 215 -9.33 -18.91 6.09
C VAL A 215 -8.44 -17.81 6.64
N LYS A 216 -7.17 -17.84 6.21
CA LYS A 216 -6.13 -16.87 6.56
C LYS A 216 -5.80 -15.97 5.36
N PHE A 217 -5.50 -14.72 5.63
CA PHE A 217 -5.10 -13.73 4.61
C PHE A 217 -4.25 -12.63 5.23
N CYS A 218 -3.51 -11.88 4.39
CA CYS A 218 -2.76 -10.72 4.85
C CYS A 218 -3.27 -9.46 4.14
N ASP A 219 -3.47 -8.37 4.89
CA ASP A 219 -4.06 -7.13 4.38
C ASP A 219 -3.66 -5.92 5.23
N ALA A 220 -4.07 -4.72 4.84
CA ALA A 220 -3.89 -3.48 5.57
C ALA A 220 -4.59 -3.52 6.95
N PRO A 221 -3.87 -3.42 8.08
CA PRO A 221 -4.47 -3.54 9.41
C PRO A 221 -5.55 -2.49 9.68
N ALA A 222 -5.43 -1.29 9.13
CA ALA A 222 -6.41 -0.22 9.33
C ALA A 222 -7.83 -0.54 8.83
N LEU A 223 -8.01 -1.62 8.06
CA LEU A 223 -9.32 -2.08 7.62
C LEU A 223 -10.01 -2.99 8.65
N TYR A 224 -9.26 -3.48 9.63
CA TYR A 224 -9.72 -4.48 10.61
C TYR A 224 -9.55 -4.03 12.05
N ASP A 225 -8.77 -2.97 12.28
CA ASP A 225 -8.46 -2.43 13.61
C ASP A 225 -8.93 -0.97 13.71
N LEU A 226 -9.59 -0.64 14.83
CA LEU A 226 -10.06 0.72 15.12
C LEU A 226 -8.96 1.67 15.60
N ALA A 227 -7.70 1.24 15.62
CA ALA A 227 -6.55 2.05 16.03
C ALA A 227 -6.24 3.25 15.10
N TRP A 228 -6.94 3.36 13.97
CA TRP A 228 -6.70 4.38 12.95
C TRP A 228 -7.90 5.33 12.76
N PRO A 229 -8.16 6.27 13.68
CA PRO A 229 -9.32 7.15 13.63
C PRO A 229 -9.34 8.09 12.40
N ASP A 230 -8.19 8.39 11.82
CA ASP A 230 -8.08 9.16 10.59
C ASP A 230 -8.59 8.37 9.37
N VAL A 231 -8.30 7.07 9.27
CA VAL A 231 -8.83 6.19 8.20
C VAL A 231 -10.34 6.01 8.36
N ILE A 232 -10.80 5.79 9.60
CA ILE A 232 -12.24 5.65 9.90
C ILE A 232 -12.98 6.94 9.51
N ARG A 233 -12.46 8.11 9.87
CA ARG A 233 -13.04 9.41 9.51
C ARG A 233 -13.09 9.62 8.01
N ALA A 234 -11.98 9.31 7.30
CA ALA A 234 -11.92 9.42 5.85
C ALA A 234 -12.96 8.52 5.18
N TYR A 235 -13.11 7.29 5.64
CA TYR A 235 -14.12 6.36 5.15
C TYR A 235 -15.55 6.84 5.44
N GLN A 236 -15.83 7.34 6.65
CA GLN A 236 -17.16 7.85 7.01
C GLN A 236 -17.58 9.05 6.18
N GLN A 237 -16.64 9.93 5.84
CA GLN A 237 -16.90 11.09 4.99
C GLN A 237 -17.22 10.71 3.54
N ASN A 238 -16.59 9.65 3.04
CA ASN A 238 -16.79 9.17 1.67
C ASN A 238 -16.59 7.65 1.61
N PRO A 239 -17.63 6.85 1.86
CA PRO A 239 -17.55 5.40 1.82
C PRO A 239 -17.12 4.87 0.45
N VAL A 240 -16.14 3.98 0.45
CA VAL A 240 -15.57 3.36 -0.75
C VAL A 240 -15.42 1.85 -0.55
N SER A 241 -15.36 1.08 -1.65
CA SER A 241 -15.14 -0.37 -1.60
C SER A 241 -13.73 -0.73 -1.09
N MET A 242 -13.55 -1.96 -0.63
CA MET A 242 -12.31 -2.45 0.00
C MET A 242 -11.01 -2.12 -0.76
N PRO A 243 -10.92 -2.26 -2.10
CA PRO A 243 -9.73 -1.84 -2.83
C PRO A 243 -9.37 -0.36 -2.62
N TYR A 244 -10.37 0.50 -2.58
CA TYR A 244 -10.16 1.94 -2.36
C TYR A 244 -9.95 2.29 -0.89
N GLN A 245 -10.47 1.50 0.06
CA GLN A 245 -10.11 1.64 1.48
C GLN A 245 -8.63 1.33 1.72
N ARG A 246 -8.06 0.34 1.02
CA ARG A 246 -6.60 0.09 1.04
C ARG A 246 -5.81 1.30 0.55
N LEU A 247 -6.33 2.00 -0.46
CA LEU A 247 -5.72 3.25 -0.96
C LEU A 247 -5.91 4.43 0.00
N LEU A 248 -7.00 4.49 0.78
CA LEU A 248 -7.11 5.44 1.89
C LEU A 248 -6.00 5.20 2.93
N ALA A 249 -5.84 3.96 3.39
CA ALA A 249 -4.79 3.58 4.33
C ALA A 249 -3.39 3.90 3.78
N PHE A 250 -3.16 3.60 2.51
CA PHE A 250 -1.92 3.88 1.80
C PHE A 250 -1.60 5.37 1.71
N GLY A 251 -2.60 6.21 1.42
CA GLY A 251 -2.45 7.67 1.43
C GLY A 251 -2.05 8.21 2.81
N GLY A 252 -2.62 7.66 3.87
CA GLY A 252 -2.27 8.02 5.24
C GLY A 252 -0.82 7.66 5.60
N ASP A 253 -0.34 6.49 5.17
CA ASP A 253 1.05 6.10 5.37
C ASP A 253 2.00 6.93 4.50
N ALA A 254 1.61 7.29 3.28
CA ALA A 254 2.40 8.18 2.43
C ALA A 254 2.63 9.55 3.10
N TRP A 255 1.60 10.11 3.78
CA TRP A 255 1.80 11.30 4.59
C TRP A 255 2.74 11.05 5.76
N HIS A 256 2.57 9.96 6.51
CA HIS A 256 3.41 9.66 7.66
C HIS A 256 4.89 9.49 7.28
N ILE A 257 5.17 8.79 6.18
CA ILE A 257 6.53 8.68 5.62
C ILE A 257 7.09 10.06 5.25
N ALA A 258 6.29 10.87 4.54
CA ALA A 258 6.72 12.21 4.15
C ALA A 258 7.03 13.10 5.36
N GLN A 259 6.19 13.04 6.39
CA GLN A 259 6.39 13.76 7.65
C GLN A 259 7.74 13.41 8.30
N GLN A 260 8.10 12.12 8.36
CA GLN A 260 9.40 11.71 8.90
C GLN A 260 10.58 12.36 8.17
N TYR A 261 10.52 12.44 6.84
CA TYR A 261 11.56 13.10 6.04
C TYR A 261 11.53 14.63 6.08
N LEU A 262 10.38 15.24 6.40
CA LEU A 262 10.27 16.68 6.63
C LEU A 262 10.87 17.06 7.99
N ASP A 263 10.64 16.24 9.00
CA ASP A 263 11.15 16.43 10.37
C ASP A 263 12.64 16.09 10.46
N GLU A 264 13.09 15.01 9.81
CA GLU A 264 14.48 14.57 9.76
C GLU A 264 14.94 14.33 8.31
N PRO A 265 15.42 15.35 7.62
CA PRO A 265 15.81 15.26 6.22
C PRO A 265 16.89 14.22 5.88
N ASN A 266 17.71 13.83 6.82
CA ASN A 266 18.81 12.87 6.64
C ASN A 266 18.48 11.49 7.22
N LEU A 267 17.20 11.20 7.44
CA LEU A 267 16.73 9.92 7.94
C LEU A 267 17.19 8.77 7.04
N LYS A 268 17.96 7.83 7.62
CA LYS A 268 18.50 6.65 6.91
C LYS A 268 17.68 5.40 7.14
N SER A 269 17.11 5.25 8.31
CA SER A 269 16.29 4.09 8.66
C SER A 269 15.23 4.46 9.68
N ILE A 270 14.05 3.91 9.51
CA ILE A 270 12.96 3.97 10.48
C ILE A 270 12.06 2.75 10.31
N GLU A 271 11.45 2.34 11.41
CA GLU A 271 10.42 1.32 11.44
C GLU A 271 9.23 1.83 12.26
N PHE A 272 8.03 1.68 11.74
CA PHE A 272 6.80 2.05 12.45
C PHE A 272 5.59 1.23 12.00
N GLN A 273 4.60 1.11 12.87
CA GLN A 273 3.30 0.53 12.52
C GLN A 273 2.51 1.54 11.70
N GLY A 274 2.33 1.21 10.42
CA GLY A 274 1.53 1.97 9.49
C GLY A 274 0.11 1.42 9.35
N ARG A 275 -0.72 2.14 8.63
CA ARG A 275 -2.11 1.79 8.29
C ARG A 275 -2.20 0.60 7.35
N THR A 276 -1.17 0.41 6.53
CA THR A 276 -1.08 -0.68 5.55
C THR A 276 -0.24 -1.86 6.01
N GLY A 277 0.40 -1.77 7.18
CA GLY A 277 1.28 -2.79 7.75
C GLY A 277 2.49 -2.19 8.46
N LEU A 278 3.42 -3.02 8.86
CA LEU A 278 4.72 -2.58 9.34
C LEU A 278 5.49 -1.94 8.18
N ILE A 279 5.90 -0.69 8.33
CA ILE A 279 6.70 0.04 7.35
C ILE A 279 8.14 0.06 7.84
N GLN A 280 9.04 -0.45 7.01
CA GLN A 280 10.48 -0.44 7.24
C GLN A 280 11.15 0.36 6.14
N ILE A 281 11.87 1.40 6.52
CA ILE A 281 12.65 2.23 5.62
C ILE A 281 14.12 2.01 5.92
N SER A 282 14.90 1.66 4.91
CA SER A 282 16.34 1.52 5.00
C SER A 282 16.98 2.15 3.76
N ASN A 283 17.72 3.23 3.97
CA ASN A 283 18.23 4.08 2.89
C ASN A 283 17.10 4.52 1.94
N ASN A 284 17.16 4.14 0.65
CA ASN A 284 16.14 4.50 -0.35
C ASN A 284 15.10 3.40 -0.56
N HIS A 285 15.11 2.35 0.24
CA HIS A 285 14.18 1.23 0.13
C HIS A 285 13.09 1.32 1.20
N ILE A 286 11.84 1.20 0.78
CA ILE A 286 10.67 1.12 1.66
C ILE A 286 10.06 -0.26 1.48
N GLN A 287 9.98 -1.03 2.56
CA GLN A 287 9.26 -2.30 2.61
C GLN A 287 8.00 -2.13 3.45
N ARG A 288 6.89 -2.69 2.98
CA ARG A 288 5.63 -2.78 3.69
C ARG A 288 5.33 -4.24 4.02
N ILE A 289 5.04 -4.55 5.27
CA ILE A 289 4.67 -5.90 5.69
C ILE A 289 3.22 -5.85 6.20
N PRO A 290 2.23 -6.25 5.39
CA PRO A 290 0.83 -6.28 5.83
C PRO A 290 0.63 -7.22 7.02
N HIS A 291 -0.37 -6.94 7.84
CA HIS A 291 -0.75 -7.86 8.92
C HIS A 291 -1.53 -9.05 8.37
N CYS A 292 -1.42 -10.18 9.04
CA CYS A 292 -2.17 -11.36 8.65
C CYS A 292 -3.28 -11.66 9.65
N PHE A 293 -4.36 -12.23 9.14
CA PHE A 293 -5.62 -12.42 9.85
C PHE A 293 -6.18 -13.82 9.60
N GLU A 294 -7.05 -14.26 10.48
CA GLU A 294 -7.84 -15.49 10.36
C GLU A 294 -9.33 -15.18 10.53
N SER A 295 -10.17 -15.70 9.65
CA SER A 295 -11.62 -15.66 9.80
C SER A 295 -12.05 -16.66 10.86
N THR A 296 -12.77 -16.20 11.89
CA THR A 296 -13.28 -17.00 12.99
C THR A 296 -14.80 -16.86 13.10
N GLN A 297 -15.43 -17.66 13.96
CA GLN A 297 -16.87 -17.50 14.26
C GLN A 297 -17.20 -16.16 14.92
N LYS A 298 -16.21 -15.51 15.58
CA LYS A 298 -16.39 -14.24 16.30
C LYS A 298 -15.97 -13.03 15.46
N GLY A 299 -15.60 -13.23 14.19
CA GLY A 299 -15.07 -12.19 13.30
C GLY A 299 -13.61 -12.44 12.90
N ILE A 300 -12.93 -11.40 12.47
CA ILE A 300 -11.54 -11.43 12.03
C ILE A 300 -10.62 -11.35 13.25
N LYS A 301 -9.65 -12.26 13.32
CA LYS A 301 -8.62 -12.30 14.37
C LYS A 301 -7.25 -12.04 13.75
N THR A 302 -6.45 -11.17 14.36
CA THR A 302 -5.03 -10.95 14.01
C THR A 302 -4.17 -12.16 14.42
N LEU A 303 -3.19 -12.55 13.57
CA LEU A 303 -2.33 -13.72 13.72
C LEU A 303 -0.96 -13.40 14.34
#